data_d909aae1bf2bd1b0eb6656ae63b24319
#
_entry.id   d909aae1bf2bd1b0eb6656ae63b24319
#
_cell.length_a   1.000
_cell.length_b   1.000
_cell.length_c   1.000
_cell.angle_alpha   90.00
_cell.angle_beta   90.00
_cell.angle_gamma   90.00
#
_symmetry.space_group_name_H-M   'P 1'
#
loop_
_entity.id
_entity.type
_entity.pdbx_description
1 polymer ?
#
loop_
_entity_poly.entity_id
_entity_poly.type
_entity_poly.pdbx_seq_one_letter_code
_entity_poly.pdbx_strand_id
1 'polypeptide(L)'
;MKDNCIVAQSGGPTVAINASLAGVIDGVKKSKKFTRVYGAIHGIQGVLENNFIDLSLMALSKFPLVNTLELSPAMYLGSCRYKLPDFEVDPKPYEIIFDRFEEYKVAAFFYIGGNDSMGSDVKIVGIPKTIDNDLCLTDHTPGFGSAAKYVASTMLEIAHDTYIYHIPSVVIVEIMGRDAGWLTAASCLARNDYSLAPHLIYLPEVDFDENQFIEDIKNVLKTSRCVIIAVSEGIHDKDGNYISATSAVADKFGHAQLSGTGKALESLVKDRMDIKVRSIELNVLQRCAAHISSRTDINESFALGQAAVKYAAEGMTAVMSTIKRVSNDPYQWIIEPENVALIANQAKTIPLEWITPEKNDVTPEMEAYLRPLIIGEVSLQYKDGLPMYLPVNHLL
;
A
#
# COMPACT_ATOMS: atom_id res chain seq x y z
N MET A 1 21.37 28.93 11.47
CA MET A 1 21.34 28.20 10.18
C MET A 1 20.28 27.14 10.29
N LYS A 2 19.42 26.96 9.28
CA LYS A 2 18.41 25.89 9.27
C LYS A 2 19.11 24.60 8.85
N ASP A 3 19.10 23.60 9.70
CA ASP A 3 19.84 22.36 9.51
C ASP A 3 19.14 21.11 10.08
N ASN A 4 17.88 21.25 10.55
CA ASN A 4 17.08 20.14 11.03
C ASN A 4 16.08 19.68 9.97
N CYS A 5 15.55 18.46 10.15
CA CYS A 5 14.50 17.91 9.30
C CYS A 5 13.29 17.54 10.14
N ILE A 6 12.11 17.59 9.51
CA ILE A 6 10.90 16.94 10.03
C ILE A 6 10.51 15.84 9.06
N VAL A 7 10.03 14.72 9.58
CA VAL A 7 9.37 13.66 8.81
C VAL A 7 7.98 13.39 9.37
N ALA A 8 7.00 13.21 8.50
CA ALA A 8 5.64 12.89 8.85
C ALA A 8 5.12 11.69 8.04
N GLN A 9 4.22 10.91 8.64
CA GLN A 9 3.53 9.79 7.99
C GLN A 9 2.04 10.10 7.89
N SER A 10 1.39 9.69 6.79
CA SER A 10 -0.03 9.99 6.54
C SER A 10 -0.72 8.90 5.72
N GLY A 11 -2.05 8.90 5.74
CA GLY A 11 -2.91 8.00 4.99
C GLY A 11 -3.06 6.62 5.64
N GLY A 12 -3.39 5.60 4.85
CA GLY A 12 -3.53 4.22 5.33
C GLY A 12 -2.18 3.59 5.70
N PRO A 13 -2.12 2.71 6.73
CA PRO A 13 -0.88 2.05 7.10
C PRO A 13 -0.46 0.98 6.07
N THR A 14 0.84 0.67 6.04
CA THR A 14 1.42 -0.46 5.31
C THR A 14 2.51 -1.12 6.16
N VAL A 15 2.93 -2.32 5.81
CA VAL A 15 4.06 -2.97 6.50
C VAL A 15 5.40 -2.33 6.16
N ALA A 16 5.49 -1.60 5.04
CA ALA A 16 6.73 -1.01 4.53
C ALA A 16 6.90 0.48 4.87
N ILE A 17 5.88 1.15 5.40
CA ILE A 17 5.95 2.61 5.63
C ILE A 17 7.02 2.99 6.66
N ASN A 18 7.27 2.14 7.64
CA ASN A 18 8.32 2.36 8.62
C ASN A 18 9.72 2.08 8.05
N ALA A 19 9.84 1.29 7.00
CA ALA A 19 11.10 1.14 6.26
C ALA A 19 11.47 2.46 5.56
N SER A 20 10.51 3.17 4.97
CA SER A 20 10.73 4.52 4.43
C SER A 20 11.17 5.51 5.52
N LEU A 21 10.54 5.48 6.68
CA LEU A 21 10.94 6.29 7.84
C LEU A 21 12.38 5.95 8.31
N ALA A 22 12.71 4.67 8.41
CA ALA A 22 14.06 4.20 8.75
C ALA A 22 15.10 4.69 7.73
N GLY A 23 14.74 4.68 6.43
CA GLY A 23 15.55 5.23 5.35
C GLY A 23 15.81 6.74 5.50
N VAL A 24 14.81 7.52 5.90
CA VAL A 24 14.99 8.96 6.19
C VAL A 24 15.95 9.15 7.35
N ILE A 25 15.78 8.42 8.47
CA ILE A 25 16.66 8.52 9.65
C ILE A 25 18.12 8.20 9.27
N ASP A 26 18.33 7.12 8.52
CA ASP A 26 19.66 6.70 8.05
C ASP A 26 20.25 7.70 7.05
N GLY A 27 19.44 8.22 6.13
CA GLY A 27 19.82 9.24 5.16
C GLY A 27 20.29 10.53 5.83
N VAL A 28 19.57 11.03 6.84
CA VAL A 28 19.97 12.21 7.63
C VAL A 28 21.31 11.98 8.31
N LYS A 29 21.50 10.82 8.95
CA LYS A 29 22.78 10.46 9.57
C LYS A 29 23.95 10.46 8.58
N LYS A 30 23.74 9.99 7.36
CA LYS A 30 24.76 9.89 6.30
C LYS A 30 25.04 11.21 5.60
N SER A 31 24.04 12.08 5.47
CA SER A 31 24.11 13.30 4.63
C SER A 31 25.12 14.34 5.14
N LYS A 32 25.38 14.40 6.45
CA LYS A 32 26.21 15.43 7.13
C LYS A 32 25.72 16.87 6.90
N LYS A 33 24.62 17.09 6.18
CA LYS A 33 24.01 18.41 5.94
C LYS A 33 22.90 18.73 6.94
N PHE A 34 22.35 17.70 7.55
CA PHE A 34 21.28 17.83 8.52
C PHE A 34 21.76 17.37 9.89
N THR A 35 21.30 18.05 10.94
CA THR A 35 21.77 17.81 12.31
C THR A 35 20.80 16.89 13.06
N ARG A 36 19.49 17.14 12.96
CA ARG A 36 18.46 16.38 13.66
C ARG A 36 17.32 16.02 12.72
N VAL A 37 16.62 14.94 13.06
CA VAL A 37 15.37 14.55 12.44
C VAL A 37 14.29 14.41 13.50
N TYR A 38 13.22 15.20 13.37
CA TYR A 38 12.04 15.16 14.21
C TYR A 38 10.93 14.39 13.49
N GLY A 39 10.24 13.50 14.20
CA GLY A 39 9.04 12.86 13.73
C GLY A 39 7.81 13.63 14.19
N ALA A 40 6.96 14.07 13.26
CA ALA A 40 5.69 14.68 13.58
C ALA A 40 4.65 13.60 13.91
N ILE A 41 4.11 13.61 15.13
CA ILE A 41 3.12 12.65 15.60
C ILE A 41 1.75 12.97 14.97
N HIS A 42 1.14 11.98 14.34
CA HIS A 42 -0.10 12.11 13.58
C HIS A 42 0.01 13.06 12.38
N GLY A 43 1.11 12.94 11.63
CA GLY A 43 1.25 13.62 10.34
C GLY A 43 1.30 15.13 10.45
N ILE A 44 0.58 15.84 9.56
CA ILE A 44 0.54 17.31 9.54
C ILE A 44 -0.16 17.89 10.78
N GLN A 45 -1.06 17.15 11.42
CA GLN A 45 -1.67 17.59 12.68
C GLN A 45 -0.61 17.75 13.77
N GLY A 46 0.37 16.83 13.84
CA GLY A 46 1.46 16.96 14.80
C GLY A 46 2.32 18.20 14.56
N VAL A 47 2.48 18.64 13.33
CA VAL A 47 3.15 19.91 13.02
C VAL A 47 2.32 21.10 13.56
N LEU A 48 1.02 21.10 13.29
CA LEU A 48 0.10 22.15 13.75
C LEU A 48 0.04 22.22 15.29
N GLU A 49 0.01 21.08 15.95
CA GLU A 49 -0.13 20.94 17.41
C GLU A 49 1.21 21.00 18.16
N ASN A 50 2.33 21.18 17.47
CA ASN A 50 3.69 21.16 18.04
C ASN A 50 4.02 19.84 18.75
N ASN A 51 3.59 18.70 18.17
CA ASN A 51 3.77 17.38 18.74
C ASN A 51 4.83 16.59 17.97
N PHE A 52 6.08 16.62 18.45
CA PHE A 52 7.24 16.02 17.81
C PHE A 52 8.01 15.10 18.74
N ILE A 53 8.64 14.07 18.15
CA ILE A 53 9.66 13.26 18.81
C ILE A 53 11.01 13.41 18.10
N ASP A 54 12.11 13.43 18.87
CA ASP A 54 13.47 13.47 18.31
C ASP A 54 13.90 12.04 17.93
N LEU A 55 13.93 11.76 16.62
CA LEU A 55 14.34 10.46 16.06
C LEU A 55 15.86 10.32 15.91
N SER A 56 16.64 11.41 16.11
CA SER A 56 18.09 11.38 15.96
C SER A 56 18.74 10.40 16.95
N LEU A 57 18.15 10.19 18.12
CA LEU A 57 18.61 9.25 19.11
C LEU A 57 18.50 7.79 18.65
N MET A 58 17.53 7.46 17.81
CA MET A 58 17.39 6.11 17.22
C MET A 58 18.60 5.76 16.35
N ALA A 59 19.07 6.74 15.56
CA ALA A 59 20.24 6.58 14.71
C ALA A 59 21.55 6.42 15.49
N LEU A 60 21.63 6.93 16.72
CA LEU A 60 22.80 6.85 17.60
C LEU A 60 22.78 5.62 18.52
N SER A 61 21.66 4.92 18.63
CA SER A 61 21.51 3.75 19.49
C SER A 61 22.47 2.63 19.08
N LYS A 62 23.08 1.98 20.08
CA LYS A 62 23.85 0.74 19.90
C LYS A 62 22.94 -0.47 19.63
N PHE A 63 21.65 -0.38 19.95
CA PHE A 63 20.66 -1.37 19.60
C PHE A 63 20.16 -1.12 18.17
N PRO A 64 19.77 -2.14 17.42
CA PRO A 64 19.29 -2.02 16.06
C PRO A 64 17.86 -1.48 15.99
N LEU A 65 17.59 -0.31 16.65
CA LEU A 65 16.25 0.30 16.67
C LEU A 65 15.77 0.64 15.27
N VAL A 66 16.65 1.12 14.41
CA VAL A 66 16.31 1.40 13.00
C VAL A 66 15.91 0.13 12.27
N ASN A 67 16.62 -0.98 12.47
CA ASN A 67 16.27 -2.26 11.85
C ASN A 67 14.95 -2.83 12.40
N THR A 68 14.68 -2.64 13.69
CA THR A 68 13.39 -3.05 14.27
C THR A 68 12.26 -2.16 13.75
N LEU A 69 12.50 -0.85 13.58
CA LEU A 69 11.57 0.08 12.98
C LEU A 69 11.24 -0.33 11.54
N GLU A 70 12.26 -0.62 10.74
CA GLU A 70 12.13 -1.05 9.34
C GLU A 70 11.16 -2.22 9.16
N LEU A 71 11.13 -3.17 10.12
CA LEU A 71 10.33 -4.38 10.07
C LEU A 71 9.04 -4.30 10.92
N SER A 72 8.79 -3.17 11.59
CA SER A 72 7.57 -2.97 12.37
C SER A 72 6.42 -2.53 11.47
N PRO A 73 5.23 -3.15 11.57
CA PRO A 73 4.09 -2.77 10.74
C PRO A 73 3.48 -1.44 11.17
N ALA A 74 2.58 -0.94 10.36
CA ALA A 74 1.83 0.30 10.54
C ALA A 74 2.71 1.55 10.60
N MET A 75 2.26 2.60 11.26
CA MET A 75 2.93 3.89 11.28
C MET A 75 3.48 4.19 12.67
N TYR A 76 4.80 4.21 12.79
CA TYR A 76 5.45 4.54 14.06
C TYR A 76 5.11 5.95 14.55
N LEU A 77 4.93 6.91 13.63
CA LEU A 77 4.57 8.29 13.95
C LEU A 77 3.04 8.52 14.00
N GLY A 78 2.23 7.46 13.84
CA GLY A 78 0.79 7.62 13.70
C GLY A 78 0.39 8.23 12.36
N SER A 79 -0.91 8.38 12.14
CA SER A 79 -1.48 8.95 10.93
C SER A 79 -2.51 10.00 11.26
N CYS A 80 -2.82 10.87 10.31
CA CYS A 80 -3.96 11.76 10.36
C CYS A 80 -4.78 11.69 9.08
N ARG A 81 -6.03 12.14 9.20
CA ARG A 81 -6.94 12.40 8.08
C ARG A 81 -7.32 13.87 8.08
N TYR A 82 -6.30 14.73 8.08
CA TYR A 82 -6.47 16.17 8.02
C TYR A 82 -6.12 16.67 6.62
N LYS A 83 -7.07 17.33 5.97
CA LYS A 83 -6.85 18.01 4.70
C LYS A 83 -6.61 19.48 5.00
N LEU A 84 -5.45 19.99 4.60
CA LEU A 84 -5.19 21.43 4.67
C LEU A 84 -6.24 22.17 3.83
N PRO A 85 -6.82 23.27 4.34
CA PRO A 85 -7.70 24.11 3.54
C PRO A 85 -6.92 24.74 2.38
N ASP A 86 -7.64 25.26 1.40
CA ASP A 86 -7.01 26.10 0.37
C ASP A 86 -6.36 27.34 1.04
N PHE A 87 -5.11 27.63 0.67
CA PHE A 87 -4.34 28.74 1.23
C PHE A 87 -5.05 30.09 1.05
N GLU A 88 -5.74 30.28 -0.08
CA GLU A 88 -6.49 31.51 -0.35
C GLU A 88 -7.75 31.63 0.52
N VAL A 89 -8.26 30.50 1.03
CA VAL A 89 -9.47 30.44 1.88
C VAL A 89 -9.14 30.57 3.36
N ASP A 90 -8.12 29.82 3.83
CA ASP A 90 -7.68 29.89 5.22
C ASP A 90 -6.15 29.70 5.32
N PRO A 91 -5.38 30.79 5.39
CA PRO A 91 -3.92 30.76 5.48
C PRO A 91 -3.38 30.36 6.88
N LYS A 92 -4.19 30.40 7.93
CA LYS A 92 -3.73 30.20 9.32
C LYS A 92 -2.99 28.88 9.55
N PRO A 93 -3.46 27.71 9.05
CA PRO A 93 -2.72 26.47 9.24
C PRO A 93 -1.32 26.52 8.61
N TYR A 94 -1.19 27.21 7.49
CA TYR A 94 0.10 27.38 6.81
C TYR A 94 1.06 28.28 7.59
N GLU A 95 0.55 29.39 8.15
CA GLU A 95 1.32 30.28 9.03
C GLU A 95 1.87 29.51 10.24
N ILE A 96 1.03 28.70 10.90
CA ILE A 96 1.45 27.85 12.03
C ILE A 96 2.56 26.87 11.59
N ILE A 97 2.41 26.21 10.43
CA ILE A 97 3.41 25.26 9.92
C ILE A 97 4.75 25.98 9.70
N PHE A 98 4.75 27.17 9.07
CA PHE A 98 5.96 27.96 8.84
C PHE A 98 6.59 28.45 10.13
N ASP A 99 5.81 28.88 11.11
CA ASP A 99 6.32 29.24 12.44
C ASP A 99 7.00 28.06 13.12
N ARG A 100 6.45 26.83 13.02
CA ARG A 100 7.11 25.63 13.52
C ARG A 100 8.41 25.33 12.77
N PHE A 101 8.42 25.50 11.44
CA PHE A 101 9.65 25.31 10.67
C PHE A 101 10.75 26.29 11.06
N GLU A 102 10.42 27.54 11.40
CA GLU A 102 11.37 28.51 11.94
C GLU A 102 11.83 28.15 13.36
N GLU A 103 10.89 27.83 14.26
CA GLU A 103 11.18 27.46 15.65
C GLU A 103 12.15 26.27 15.74
N TYR A 104 11.93 25.23 14.94
CA TYR A 104 12.75 24.03 14.89
C TYR A 104 13.93 24.12 13.92
N LYS A 105 14.15 25.28 13.29
CA LYS A 105 15.22 25.52 12.29
C LYS A 105 15.20 24.47 11.18
N VAL A 106 14.04 24.19 10.62
CA VAL A 106 13.81 23.14 9.62
C VAL A 106 14.38 23.57 8.27
N ALA A 107 15.24 22.75 7.71
CA ALA A 107 15.79 22.89 6.36
C ALA A 107 15.04 21.99 5.35
N ALA A 108 14.51 20.83 5.81
CA ALA A 108 13.78 19.90 4.96
C ALA A 108 12.60 19.26 5.70
N PHE A 109 11.50 19.06 4.97
CA PHE A 109 10.32 18.35 5.41
C PHE A 109 10.06 17.15 4.50
N PHE A 110 10.03 15.95 5.09
CA PHE A 110 9.77 14.69 4.41
C PHE A 110 8.36 14.22 4.71
N TYR A 111 7.56 14.00 3.68
CA TYR A 111 6.19 13.57 3.86
C TYR A 111 5.96 12.19 3.24
N ILE A 112 5.73 11.18 4.08
CA ILE A 112 5.46 9.81 3.65
C ILE A 112 3.94 9.66 3.51
N GLY A 113 3.41 9.78 2.29
CA GLY A 113 1.96 9.78 2.03
C GLY A 113 1.59 10.59 0.81
N GLY A 114 0.43 11.24 0.87
CA GLY A 114 -0.12 12.05 -0.22
C GLY A 114 0.54 13.43 -0.39
N ASN A 115 0.13 14.15 -1.43
CA ASN A 115 0.83 15.29 -2.01
C ASN A 115 0.12 16.61 -1.71
N ASP A 116 0.70 17.47 -0.86
CA ASP A 116 0.38 18.90 -0.81
C ASP A 116 1.69 19.70 -0.82
N SER A 117 1.88 20.53 -1.86
CA SER A 117 3.10 21.35 -2.05
C SER A 117 2.94 22.71 -1.37
N MET A 118 3.95 23.14 -0.63
CA MET A 118 4.03 24.49 -0.07
C MET A 118 5.29 25.20 -0.56
N GLY A 119 5.14 26.43 -1.04
CA GLY A 119 6.27 27.30 -1.40
C GLY A 119 6.95 27.85 -0.15
N SER A 120 8.19 27.47 0.13
CA SER A 120 9.02 28.01 1.23
C SER A 120 10.51 27.76 0.96
N ASP A 121 11.38 28.37 1.80
CA ASP A 121 12.81 28.06 1.82
C ASP A 121 13.12 26.64 2.31
N VAL A 122 12.15 25.97 2.93
CA VAL A 122 12.23 24.58 3.38
C VAL A 122 12.09 23.64 2.20
N LYS A 123 12.95 22.65 2.09
CA LYS A 123 12.88 21.65 1.02
C LYS A 123 11.81 20.61 1.37
N ILE A 124 10.79 20.52 0.53
CA ILE A 124 9.69 19.57 0.70
C ILE A 124 9.88 18.42 -0.27
N VAL A 125 10.00 17.20 0.25
CA VAL A 125 10.20 15.99 -0.54
C VAL A 125 9.19 14.93 -0.12
N GLY A 126 8.41 14.46 -1.09
CA GLY A 126 7.46 13.37 -0.93
C GLY A 126 8.15 11.99 -0.98
N ILE A 127 7.60 11.05 -0.24
CA ILE A 127 7.96 9.63 -0.30
C ILE A 127 6.65 8.87 -0.51
N PRO A 128 6.52 8.11 -1.63
CA PRO A 128 5.27 7.45 -1.96
C PRO A 128 4.93 6.37 -0.94
N LYS A 129 3.65 6.13 -0.76
CA LYS A 129 3.14 5.07 0.09
C LYS A 129 1.67 4.78 -0.24
N THR A 130 1.39 3.57 -0.70
CA THR A 130 0.06 2.95 -0.74
C THR A 130 0.19 1.46 -1.07
N ILE A 131 -0.70 0.62 -0.54
CA ILE A 131 -0.79 -0.78 -0.97
C ILE A 131 -1.55 -0.93 -2.29
N ASP A 132 -2.29 0.09 -2.71
CA ASP A 132 -3.18 0.03 -3.88
C ASP A 132 -2.43 0.12 -5.22
N ASN A 133 -1.14 0.52 -5.18
CA ASN A 133 -0.28 0.68 -6.37
C ASN A 133 -0.84 1.64 -7.42
N ASP A 134 -1.58 2.64 -6.98
CA ASP A 134 -2.36 3.55 -7.82
C ASP A 134 -1.67 4.89 -8.13
N LEU A 135 -0.41 5.09 -7.69
CA LEU A 135 0.35 6.31 -7.98
C LEU A 135 1.01 6.25 -9.36
N CYS A 136 0.82 7.31 -10.13
CA CYS A 136 1.48 7.50 -11.42
C CYS A 136 2.98 7.81 -11.27
N LEU A 137 3.73 7.68 -12.36
CA LEU A 137 5.15 8.00 -12.49
C LEU A 137 6.09 7.22 -11.56
N THR A 138 5.61 6.23 -10.85
CA THR A 138 6.42 5.21 -10.17
C THR A 138 6.04 3.82 -10.69
N ASP A 139 7.02 2.92 -10.81
CA ASP A 139 6.73 1.54 -11.27
C ASP A 139 5.72 0.87 -10.33
N HIS A 140 5.99 0.94 -9.04
CA HIS A 140 5.10 0.47 -7.98
C HIS A 140 5.33 1.29 -6.70
N THR A 141 4.47 1.06 -5.71
CA THR A 141 4.45 1.86 -4.48
C THR A 141 4.90 1.05 -3.26
N PRO A 142 5.61 1.67 -2.30
CA PRO A 142 5.94 1.05 -1.01
C PRO A 142 4.72 0.51 -0.28
N GLY A 143 4.79 -0.75 0.12
CA GLY A 143 3.71 -1.49 0.77
C GLY A 143 2.95 -2.41 -0.17
N PHE A 144 2.92 -2.12 -1.48
CA PHE A 144 2.25 -2.97 -2.47
C PHE A 144 2.86 -4.36 -2.57
N GLY A 145 4.20 -4.46 -2.73
CA GLY A 145 4.89 -5.75 -2.87
C GLY A 145 4.64 -6.70 -1.69
N SER A 146 4.64 -6.18 -0.47
CA SER A 146 4.33 -6.96 0.73
C SER A 146 2.86 -7.37 0.81
N ALA A 147 1.94 -6.47 0.46
CA ALA A 147 0.51 -6.79 0.42
C ALA A 147 0.20 -7.82 -0.67
N ALA A 148 0.81 -7.70 -1.85
CA ALA A 148 0.72 -8.68 -2.94
C ALA A 148 1.22 -10.07 -2.52
N LYS A 149 2.35 -10.14 -1.79
CA LYS A 149 2.88 -11.38 -1.21
C LYS A 149 1.90 -12.01 -0.22
N TYR A 150 1.30 -11.19 0.66
CA TYR A 150 0.29 -11.64 1.60
C TYR A 150 -0.93 -12.21 0.86
N VAL A 151 -1.45 -11.49 -0.14
CA VAL A 151 -2.60 -11.93 -0.93
C VAL A 151 -2.31 -13.27 -1.61
N ALA A 152 -1.18 -13.39 -2.32
CA ALA A 152 -0.79 -14.61 -3.00
C ALA A 152 -0.61 -15.81 -2.05
N SER A 153 0.06 -15.60 -0.91
CA SER A 153 0.29 -16.65 0.08
C SER A 153 -1.02 -17.10 0.73
N THR A 154 -1.85 -16.16 1.14
CA THR A 154 -3.17 -16.47 1.74
C THR A 154 -4.08 -17.17 0.73
N MET A 155 -4.06 -16.77 -0.53
CA MET A 155 -4.81 -17.44 -1.58
C MET A 155 -4.37 -18.90 -1.75
N LEU A 156 -3.05 -19.16 -1.71
CA LEU A 156 -2.51 -20.52 -1.76
C LEU A 156 -2.95 -21.35 -0.56
N GLU A 157 -2.93 -20.80 0.65
CA GLU A 157 -3.38 -21.46 1.88
C GLU A 157 -4.88 -21.77 1.85
N ILE A 158 -5.71 -20.82 1.38
CA ILE A 158 -7.16 -21.01 1.18
C ILE A 158 -7.41 -22.14 0.16
N ALA A 159 -6.60 -22.21 -0.91
CA ALA A 159 -6.70 -23.27 -1.88
C ALA A 159 -6.44 -24.65 -1.24
N HIS A 160 -5.39 -24.77 -0.43
CA HIS A 160 -5.09 -26.00 0.30
C HIS A 160 -6.23 -26.41 1.23
N ASP A 161 -6.81 -25.50 2.01
CA ASP A 161 -7.97 -25.77 2.87
C ASP A 161 -9.20 -26.21 2.04
N THR A 162 -9.39 -25.64 0.87
CA THR A 162 -10.55 -25.92 0.02
C THR A 162 -10.45 -27.29 -0.67
N TYR A 163 -9.28 -27.66 -1.16
CA TYR A 163 -9.06 -28.89 -1.94
C TYR A 163 -9.24 -30.19 -1.15
N ILE A 164 -9.16 -30.14 0.20
CA ILE A 164 -9.31 -31.32 1.04
C ILE A 164 -10.76 -31.87 1.03
N TYR A 165 -11.74 -31.04 0.69
CA TYR A 165 -13.14 -31.45 0.70
C TYR A 165 -13.56 -32.11 -0.61
N HIS A 166 -14.25 -33.26 -0.50
CA HIS A 166 -14.74 -34.03 -1.65
C HIS A 166 -16.16 -33.61 -2.09
N ILE A 167 -16.49 -32.33 -1.94
CA ILE A 167 -17.79 -31.76 -2.32
C ILE A 167 -17.59 -30.55 -3.25
N PRO A 168 -18.48 -30.36 -4.23
CA PRO A 168 -18.44 -29.12 -5.02
C PRO A 168 -18.61 -27.89 -4.15
N SER A 169 -17.78 -26.88 -4.36
CA SER A 169 -17.83 -25.64 -3.57
C SER A 169 -17.27 -24.44 -4.32
N VAL A 170 -17.71 -23.25 -3.88
CA VAL A 170 -17.19 -21.96 -4.32
C VAL A 170 -16.61 -21.22 -3.12
N VAL A 171 -15.43 -20.64 -3.27
CA VAL A 171 -14.82 -19.74 -2.28
C VAL A 171 -14.52 -18.41 -2.97
N ILE A 172 -15.04 -17.33 -2.42
CA ILE A 172 -14.88 -15.97 -2.94
C ILE A 172 -14.01 -15.21 -1.96
N VAL A 173 -12.86 -14.70 -2.40
CA VAL A 173 -11.90 -13.94 -1.58
C VAL A 173 -11.94 -12.48 -2.00
N GLU A 174 -12.47 -11.63 -1.11
CA GLU A 174 -12.52 -10.18 -1.30
C GLU A 174 -11.20 -9.54 -0.89
N ILE A 175 -10.68 -8.72 -1.79
CA ILE A 175 -9.35 -8.09 -1.70
C ILE A 175 -9.53 -6.57 -1.83
N MET A 176 -8.76 -5.80 -1.06
CA MET A 176 -8.74 -4.33 -1.13
C MET A 176 -8.24 -3.84 -2.51
N GLY A 177 -8.64 -2.64 -2.86
CA GLY A 177 -8.29 -1.98 -4.12
C GLY A 177 -9.54 -1.42 -4.76
N ARG A 178 -9.99 -0.24 -4.32
CA ARG A 178 -11.27 0.36 -4.72
C ARG A 178 -11.40 0.51 -6.23
N ASP A 179 -10.53 1.35 -6.81
CA ASP A 179 -10.59 1.73 -8.23
C ASP A 179 -9.39 1.19 -9.02
N ALA A 180 -8.53 0.40 -8.37
CA ALA A 180 -7.34 -0.19 -8.97
C ALA A 180 -7.16 -1.63 -8.47
N GLY A 181 -7.22 -2.58 -9.38
CA GLY A 181 -7.25 -4.01 -9.11
C GLY A 181 -5.89 -4.67 -8.86
N TRP A 182 -4.81 -3.93 -8.68
CA TRP A 182 -3.45 -4.45 -8.58
C TRP A 182 -3.27 -5.53 -7.51
N LEU A 183 -3.85 -5.34 -6.31
CA LEU A 183 -3.78 -6.35 -5.23
C LEU A 183 -4.59 -7.60 -5.58
N THR A 184 -5.77 -7.41 -6.17
CA THR A 184 -6.60 -8.55 -6.61
C THR A 184 -5.90 -9.32 -7.71
N ALA A 185 -5.31 -8.63 -8.68
CA ALA A 185 -4.49 -9.24 -9.73
C ALA A 185 -3.31 -10.04 -9.17
N ALA A 186 -2.68 -9.57 -8.07
CA ALA A 186 -1.56 -10.26 -7.43
C ALA A 186 -1.92 -11.66 -6.90
N SER A 187 -3.19 -11.97 -6.74
CA SER A 187 -3.65 -13.32 -6.40
C SER A 187 -3.24 -14.38 -7.45
N CYS A 188 -3.02 -13.99 -8.72
CA CYS A 188 -2.56 -14.88 -9.78
C CYS A 188 -1.22 -15.56 -9.43
N LEU A 189 -0.38 -14.91 -8.60
CA LEU A 189 0.90 -15.44 -8.16
C LEU A 189 0.81 -16.70 -7.27
N ALA A 190 -0.39 -17.00 -6.76
CA ALA A 190 -0.66 -18.23 -5.99
C ALA A 190 -0.69 -19.49 -6.86
N ARG A 191 -0.86 -19.32 -8.17
CA ARG A 191 -0.88 -20.43 -9.13
C ARG A 191 0.49 -21.07 -9.24
N ASN A 192 0.51 -22.41 -9.31
CA ASN A 192 1.72 -23.20 -9.43
C ASN A 192 1.40 -24.57 -10.05
N ASP A 193 2.38 -25.46 -10.12
CA ASP A 193 2.24 -26.81 -10.68
C ASP A 193 1.17 -27.68 -9.98
N TYR A 194 0.75 -27.31 -8.79
CA TYR A 194 -0.19 -28.07 -7.95
C TYR A 194 -1.57 -27.42 -7.83
N SER A 195 -1.68 -26.12 -8.08
CA SER A 195 -2.89 -25.35 -7.87
C SER A 195 -3.10 -24.33 -8.96
N LEU A 196 -4.31 -24.35 -9.56
CA LEU A 196 -4.74 -23.35 -10.52
C LEU A 196 -5.54 -22.21 -9.83
N ALA A 197 -5.62 -22.22 -8.50
CA ALA A 197 -6.33 -21.18 -7.76
C ALA A 197 -5.48 -19.88 -7.65
N PRO A 198 -6.13 -18.71 -7.77
CA PRO A 198 -7.55 -18.51 -8.05
C PRO A 198 -7.89 -18.92 -9.49
N HIS A 199 -9.07 -19.53 -9.68
CA HIS A 199 -9.57 -19.94 -10.99
C HIS A 199 -10.12 -18.74 -11.79
N LEU A 200 -10.63 -17.73 -11.09
CA LEU A 200 -11.21 -16.51 -11.63
C LEU A 200 -10.72 -15.31 -10.83
N ILE A 201 -10.50 -14.20 -11.53
CA ILE A 201 -10.05 -12.92 -10.96
C ILE A 201 -10.90 -11.80 -11.56
N TYR A 202 -11.65 -11.09 -10.71
CA TYR A 202 -12.51 -9.97 -11.14
C TYR A 202 -11.95 -8.64 -10.62
N LEU A 203 -11.74 -7.71 -11.54
CA LEU A 203 -11.04 -6.45 -11.35
C LEU A 203 -11.98 -5.26 -11.55
N PRO A 204 -11.73 -4.11 -10.87
CA PRO A 204 -12.58 -2.92 -10.99
C PRO A 204 -12.38 -2.16 -12.31
N GLU A 205 -11.32 -2.48 -13.09
CA GLU A 205 -11.02 -1.83 -14.37
C GLU A 205 -11.99 -2.23 -15.49
N VAL A 206 -12.83 -3.24 -15.27
CA VAL A 206 -13.78 -3.76 -16.26
C VAL A 206 -15.15 -3.99 -15.65
N ASP A 207 -16.20 -3.76 -16.45
CA ASP A 207 -17.57 -3.96 -16.01
C ASP A 207 -17.81 -5.41 -15.59
N PHE A 208 -18.47 -5.59 -14.44
CA PHE A 208 -18.88 -6.87 -13.91
C PHE A 208 -20.29 -7.22 -14.37
N ASP A 209 -20.50 -8.46 -14.84
CA ASP A 209 -21.79 -9.00 -15.21
C ASP A 209 -22.13 -10.25 -14.37
N GLU A 210 -23.22 -10.17 -13.61
CA GLU A 210 -23.66 -11.25 -12.71
C GLU A 210 -24.00 -12.57 -13.45
N ASN A 211 -24.54 -12.50 -14.67
CA ASN A 211 -24.90 -13.70 -15.42
C ASN A 211 -23.64 -14.38 -15.96
N GLN A 212 -22.69 -13.57 -16.46
CA GLN A 212 -21.40 -14.09 -16.90
C GLN A 212 -20.61 -14.70 -15.73
N PHE A 213 -20.64 -14.07 -14.56
CA PHE A 213 -19.99 -14.60 -13.34
C PHE A 213 -20.52 -16.01 -12.98
N ILE A 214 -21.84 -16.23 -13.04
CA ILE A 214 -22.42 -17.55 -12.78
C ILE A 214 -22.03 -18.56 -13.86
N GLU A 215 -21.97 -18.15 -15.13
CA GLU A 215 -21.53 -19.04 -16.22
C GLU A 215 -20.06 -19.38 -16.11
N ASP A 216 -19.19 -18.45 -15.71
CA ASP A 216 -17.78 -18.69 -15.46
C ASP A 216 -17.57 -19.73 -14.35
N ILE A 217 -18.30 -19.62 -13.24
CA ILE A 217 -18.28 -20.64 -12.17
C ILE A 217 -18.66 -22.01 -12.72
N LYS A 218 -19.76 -22.11 -13.49
CA LYS A 218 -20.19 -23.36 -14.09
C LYS A 218 -19.15 -23.94 -15.05
N ASN A 219 -18.46 -23.09 -15.80
CA ASN A 219 -17.41 -23.51 -16.72
C ASN A 219 -16.21 -24.11 -15.96
N VAL A 220 -15.74 -23.47 -14.88
CA VAL A 220 -14.67 -24.02 -14.04
C VAL A 220 -15.10 -25.35 -13.41
N LEU A 221 -16.35 -25.47 -12.94
CA LEU A 221 -16.88 -26.70 -12.33
C LEU A 221 -16.93 -27.90 -13.30
N LYS A 222 -16.82 -27.72 -14.61
CA LYS A 222 -16.70 -28.82 -15.57
C LYS A 222 -15.37 -29.57 -15.44
N THR A 223 -14.32 -28.91 -14.98
CA THR A 223 -12.95 -29.45 -14.90
C THR A 223 -12.37 -29.46 -13.49
N SER A 224 -12.92 -28.63 -12.58
CA SER A 224 -12.51 -28.56 -11.18
C SER A 224 -13.70 -28.83 -10.25
N ARG A 225 -13.45 -29.46 -9.11
CA ARG A 225 -14.48 -29.72 -8.11
C ARG A 225 -14.82 -28.47 -7.29
N CYS A 226 -13.89 -27.56 -7.16
CA CYS A 226 -14.08 -26.30 -6.44
C CYS A 226 -13.66 -25.11 -7.29
N VAL A 227 -14.28 -23.98 -7.05
CA VAL A 227 -13.94 -22.70 -7.68
C VAL A 227 -13.45 -21.74 -6.61
N ILE A 228 -12.26 -21.22 -6.76
CA ILE A 228 -11.69 -20.20 -5.88
C ILE A 228 -11.55 -18.93 -6.70
N ILE A 229 -12.15 -17.85 -6.22
CA ILE A 229 -12.34 -16.59 -6.93
C ILE A 229 -11.67 -15.48 -6.12
N ALA A 230 -10.84 -14.68 -6.77
CA ALA A 230 -10.37 -13.41 -6.24
C ALA A 230 -11.27 -12.30 -6.79
N VAL A 231 -11.71 -11.40 -5.93
CA VAL A 231 -12.55 -10.28 -6.34
C VAL A 231 -12.11 -9.00 -5.65
N SER A 232 -12.01 -7.89 -6.40
CA SER A 232 -11.80 -6.58 -5.82
C SER A 232 -13.07 -6.09 -5.10
N GLU A 233 -12.89 -5.41 -3.96
CA GLU A 233 -13.98 -4.73 -3.26
C GLU A 233 -14.69 -3.68 -4.13
N GLY A 234 -14.01 -3.17 -5.17
CA GLY A 234 -14.43 -2.07 -6.03
C GLY A 234 -15.04 -2.50 -7.38
N ILE A 235 -15.36 -3.78 -7.60
CA ILE A 235 -16.03 -4.16 -8.85
C ILE A 235 -17.40 -3.48 -8.97
N HIS A 236 -17.75 -3.08 -10.17
CA HIS A 236 -18.97 -2.36 -10.48
C HIS A 236 -19.65 -2.88 -11.76
N ASP A 237 -20.94 -2.63 -11.88
CA ASP A 237 -21.69 -2.91 -13.10
C ASP A 237 -21.38 -1.86 -14.20
N LYS A 238 -21.94 -2.07 -15.39
CA LYS A 238 -21.83 -1.17 -16.55
C LYS A 238 -22.36 0.24 -16.30
N ASP A 239 -23.18 0.44 -15.28
CA ASP A 239 -23.76 1.73 -14.91
C ASP A 239 -22.92 2.43 -13.79
N GLY A 240 -21.82 1.80 -13.38
CA GLY A 240 -20.90 2.29 -12.35
C GLY A 240 -21.36 2.05 -10.92
N ASN A 241 -22.36 1.19 -10.70
CA ASN A 241 -22.79 0.86 -9.34
C ASN A 241 -21.93 -0.25 -8.77
N TYR A 242 -21.38 -0.05 -7.57
CA TYR A 242 -20.59 -1.06 -6.89
C TYR A 242 -21.42 -2.28 -6.50
N ILE A 243 -20.85 -3.47 -6.67
CA ILE A 243 -21.44 -4.77 -6.27
C ILE A 243 -21.22 -5.03 -4.77
N SER A 244 -21.39 -4.04 -3.96
CA SER A 244 -21.21 -4.15 -2.51
C SER A 244 -22.53 -4.46 -1.80
N ALA A 245 -22.47 -5.27 -0.73
CA ALA A 245 -23.64 -5.57 0.11
C ALA A 245 -24.08 -4.39 0.98
N THR A 246 -23.21 -3.41 1.16
CA THR A 246 -23.47 -2.23 2.01
C THR A 246 -23.63 -0.98 1.14
N SER A 247 -24.66 -0.17 1.41
CA SER A 247 -24.74 1.17 0.79
C SER A 247 -23.50 1.97 1.17
N ALA A 248 -22.79 2.46 0.16
CA ALA A 248 -21.54 3.19 0.33
C ALA A 248 -21.75 4.45 1.20
N VAL A 249 -21.24 4.44 2.41
CA VAL A 249 -21.12 5.63 3.25
C VAL A 249 -19.78 6.30 2.89
N ALA A 250 -19.85 7.53 2.40
CA ALA A 250 -18.64 8.27 2.08
C ALA A 250 -17.84 8.60 3.35
N ASP A 251 -16.51 8.42 3.30
CA ASP A 251 -15.60 8.91 4.33
C ASP A 251 -15.46 10.44 4.26
N LYS A 252 -14.70 11.03 5.19
CA LYS A 252 -14.50 12.51 5.26
C LYS A 252 -13.79 13.09 4.02
N PHE A 253 -13.24 12.24 3.14
CA PHE A 253 -12.61 12.65 1.87
C PHE A 253 -13.52 12.43 0.66
N GLY A 254 -14.77 12.00 0.89
CA GLY A 254 -15.74 11.71 -0.19
C GLY A 254 -15.57 10.33 -0.82
N HIS A 255 -14.73 9.47 -0.27
CA HIS A 255 -14.55 8.12 -0.76
C HIS A 255 -15.58 7.16 -0.16
N ALA A 256 -16.23 6.36 -1.01
CA ALA A 256 -17.09 5.29 -0.55
C ALA A 256 -16.33 4.29 0.33
N GLN A 257 -16.84 3.96 1.49
CA GLN A 257 -16.37 2.81 2.25
C GLN A 257 -16.99 1.56 1.63
N LEU A 258 -16.20 0.84 0.83
CA LEU A 258 -16.63 -0.40 0.20
C LEU A 258 -16.35 -1.56 1.15
N SER A 259 -17.30 -2.47 1.28
CA SER A 259 -17.12 -3.76 1.95
C SER A 259 -18.31 -4.67 1.62
N GLY A 260 -18.08 -5.97 1.72
CA GLY A 260 -19.11 -6.97 1.53
C GLY A 260 -19.42 -7.31 0.08
N THR A 261 -18.56 -6.97 -0.87
CA THR A 261 -18.63 -7.45 -2.26
C THR A 261 -18.62 -8.97 -2.31
N GLY A 262 -17.69 -9.61 -1.60
CA GLY A 262 -17.66 -11.06 -1.48
C GLY A 262 -18.96 -11.63 -0.89
N LYS A 263 -19.57 -10.93 0.06
CA LYS A 263 -20.85 -11.35 0.66
C LYS A 263 -22.04 -11.19 -0.29
N ALA A 264 -22.06 -10.14 -1.10
CA ALA A 264 -23.06 -9.95 -2.14
C ALA A 264 -22.98 -11.08 -3.18
N LEU A 265 -21.76 -11.40 -3.64
CA LEU A 265 -21.54 -12.49 -4.58
C LEU A 265 -21.83 -13.87 -3.98
N GLU A 266 -21.53 -14.08 -2.69
CA GLU A 266 -21.93 -15.31 -1.99
C GLU A 266 -23.46 -15.49 -2.01
N SER A 267 -24.21 -14.41 -1.77
CA SER A 267 -25.68 -14.44 -1.82
C SER A 267 -26.15 -14.72 -3.25
N LEU A 268 -25.58 -14.05 -4.25
CA LEU A 268 -25.90 -14.30 -5.66
C LEU A 268 -25.68 -15.77 -6.06
N VAL A 269 -24.57 -16.38 -5.64
CA VAL A 269 -24.30 -17.80 -5.93
C VAL A 269 -25.31 -18.69 -5.24
N LYS A 270 -25.68 -18.45 -3.97
CA LYS A 270 -26.73 -19.20 -3.24
C LYS A 270 -28.09 -19.14 -3.92
N ASP A 271 -28.44 -17.98 -4.45
CA ASP A 271 -29.74 -17.78 -5.10
C ASP A 271 -29.82 -18.42 -6.49
N ARG A 272 -28.69 -18.57 -7.17
CA ARG A 272 -28.63 -19.05 -8.56
C ARG A 272 -28.10 -20.48 -8.70
N MET A 273 -27.47 -21.05 -7.66
CA MET A 273 -26.84 -22.37 -7.72
C MET A 273 -27.04 -23.13 -6.42
N ASP A 274 -27.38 -24.42 -6.53
CA ASP A 274 -27.39 -25.34 -5.36
C ASP A 274 -26.00 -25.90 -5.10
N ILE A 275 -25.13 -25.04 -4.56
CA ILE A 275 -23.70 -25.36 -4.28
C ILE A 275 -23.25 -24.71 -2.96
N LYS A 276 -22.35 -25.39 -2.26
CA LYS A 276 -21.73 -24.80 -1.07
C LYS A 276 -20.88 -23.60 -1.48
N VAL A 277 -21.14 -22.43 -0.90
CA VAL A 277 -20.36 -21.21 -1.13
C VAL A 277 -20.02 -20.52 0.17
N ARG A 278 -18.84 -19.90 0.24
CA ARG A 278 -18.42 -18.98 1.32
C ARG A 278 -17.65 -17.81 0.74
N SER A 279 -17.70 -16.69 1.43
CA SER A 279 -16.85 -15.54 1.19
C SER A 279 -15.86 -15.34 2.34
N ILE A 280 -14.69 -14.81 2.00
CA ILE A 280 -13.60 -14.43 2.91
C ILE A 280 -13.19 -13.02 2.53
N GLU A 281 -13.21 -12.11 3.50
CA GLU A 281 -12.75 -10.73 3.33
C GLU A 281 -11.38 -10.58 3.97
N LEU A 282 -10.34 -10.26 3.20
CA LEU A 282 -8.98 -10.09 3.71
C LEU A 282 -8.82 -8.82 4.55
N ASN A 283 -9.60 -7.80 4.22
CA ASN A 283 -9.70 -6.54 4.95
C ASN A 283 -8.32 -5.99 5.36
N VAL A 284 -8.17 -5.45 6.59
CA VAL A 284 -6.93 -4.81 7.07
C VAL A 284 -5.73 -5.73 7.20
N LEU A 285 -5.93 -7.06 7.21
CA LEU A 285 -4.83 -8.02 7.36
C LEU A 285 -3.79 -7.88 6.24
N GLN A 286 -4.21 -7.61 5.01
CA GLN A 286 -3.33 -7.47 3.85
C GLN A 286 -2.37 -6.26 3.93
N ARG A 287 -2.60 -5.30 4.83
CA ARG A 287 -1.73 -4.14 5.02
C ARG A 287 -0.96 -4.13 6.34
N CYS A 288 -1.11 -5.15 7.18
CA CYS A 288 -0.46 -5.22 8.51
C CYS A 288 0.30 -6.51 8.78
N ALA A 289 0.29 -7.50 7.86
CA ALA A 289 0.92 -8.80 8.03
C ALA A 289 2.45 -8.73 7.84
N ALA A 290 3.16 -8.07 8.74
CA ALA A 290 4.60 -7.86 8.65
C ALA A 290 5.43 -9.15 8.66
N HIS A 291 4.88 -10.24 9.20
CA HIS A 291 5.55 -11.56 9.25
C HIS A 291 5.72 -12.22 7.86
N ILE A 292 5.02 -11.71 6.85
CA ILE A 292 5.07 -12.21 5.47
C ILE A 292 5.52 -11.12 4.46
N SER A 293 6.14 -10.05 4.94
CA SER A 293 6.60 -8.94 4.09
C SER A 293 7.57 -9.40 3.00
N SER A 294 7.54 -8.71 1.86
CA SER A 294 8.53 -8.84 0.80
C SER A 294 9.83 -8.12 1.17
N ARG A 295 10.97 -8.80 1.05
CA ARG A 295 12.28 -8.17 1.25
C ARG A 295 12.54 -7.10 0.18
N THR A 296 12.11 -7.34 -1.06
CA THR A 296 12.19 -6.36 -2.16
C THR A 296 11.50 -5.06 -1.75
N ASP A 297 10.23 -5.13 -1.34
CA ASP A 297 9.43 -3.98 -0.93
C ASP A 297 10.06 -3.20 0.25
N ILE A 298 10.55 -3.91 1.27
CA ILE A 298 11.22 -3.29 2.42
C ILE A 298 12.51 -2.58 2.00
N ASN A 299 13.34 -3.20 1.16
CA ASN A 299 14.59 -2.61 0.69
C ASN A 299 14.35 -1.36 -0.17
N GLU A 300 13.38 -1.42 -1.07
CA GLU A 300 13.01 -0.30 -1.93
C GLU A 300 12.42 0.86 -1.12
N SER A 301 11.54 0.56 -0.16
CA SER A 301 10.98 1.55 0.76
C SER A 301 12.06 2.27 1.57
N PHE A 302 13.02 1.53 2.09
CA PHE A 302 14.17 2.10 2.81
C PHE A 302 15.01 3.01 1.89
N ALA A 303 15.30 2.55 0.68
CA ALA A 303 16.08 3.31 -0.29
C ALA A 303 15.37 4.59 -0.74
N LEU A 304 14.03 4.58 -0.88
CA LEU A 304 13.24 5.78 -1.18
C LEU A 304 13.36 6.84 -0.09
N GLY A 305 13.34 6.42 1.19
CA GLY A 305 13.61 7.32 2.31
C GLY A 305 14.99 7.96 2.27
N GLN A 306 16.04 7.17 1.97
CA GLN A 306 17.40 7.69 1.80
C GLN A 306 17.51 8.66 0.62
N ALA A 307 16.89 8.32 -0.52
CA ALA A 307 16.91 9.15 -1.73
C ALA A 307 16.22 10.50 -1.50
N ALA A 308 15.10 10.53 -0.77
CA ALA A 308 14.43 11.78 -0.42
C ALA A 308 15.35 12.73 0.35
N VAL A 309 16.12 12.22 1.31
CA VAL A 309 17.12 13.02 2.06
C VAL A 309 18.24 13.51 1.15
N LYS A 310 18.71 12.67 0.23
CA LYS A 310 19.71 13.05 -0.77
C LYS A 310 19.21 14.22 -1.62
N TYR A 311 17.99 14.13 -2.15
CA TYR A 311 17.38 15.16 -2.99
C TYR A 311 17.26 16.51 -2.25
N ALA A 312 16.76 16.50 -1.01
CA ALA A 312 16.71 17.69 -0.17
C ALA A 312 18.11 18.27 0.09
N ALA A 313 19.12 17.42 0.35
CA ALA A 313 20.50 17.84 0.54
C ALA A 313 21.14 18.44 -0.72
N GLU A 314 20.72 18.05 -1.89
CA GLU A 314 21.09 18.61 -3.20
C GLU A 314 20.31 19.88 -3.54
N GLY A 315 19.35 20.27 -2.71
CA GLY A 315 18.55 21.50 -2.87
C GLY A 315 17.25 21.34 -3.62
N MET A 316 16.86 20.09 -3.97
CA MET A 316 15.59 19.82 -4.62
C MET A 316 14.41 20.04 -3.66
N THR A 317 13.29 20.49 -4.21
CA THR A 317 12.03 20.70 -3.50
C THR A 317 10.85 20.43 -4.43
N ALA A 318 9.67 20.17 -3.89
CA ALA A 318 8.46 19.82 -4.63
C ALA A 318 8.66 18.57 -5.53
N VAL A 319 9.48 17.63 -5.05
CA VAL A 319 9.72 16.36 -5.73
C VAL A 319 9.31 15.19 -4.85
N MET A 320 9.01 14.06 -5.48
CA MET A 320 8.77 12.77 -4.85
C MET A 320 9.85 11.79 -5.32
N SER A 321 10.39 10.99 -4.39
CA SER A 321 11.24 9.86 -4.75
C SER A 321 10.38 8.76 -5.39
N THR A 322 10.72 8.29 -6.58
CA THR A 322 9.97 7.28 -7.33
C THR A 322 10.85 6.13 -7.77
N ILE A 323 10.27 4.95 -7.89
CA ILE A 323 10.94 3.75 -8.40
C ILE A 323 10.79 3.70 -9.91
N LYS A 324 11.90 3.46 -10.62
CA LYS A 324 11.93 3.14 -12.04
C LYS A 324 12.50 1.73 -12.21
N ARG A 325 11.72 0.84 -12.79
CA ARG A 325 12.19 -0.49 -13.15
C ARG A 325 13.10 -0.41 -14.37
N VAL A 326 14.29 -0.98 -14.26
CA VAL A 326 15.30 -1.00 -15.32
C VAL A 326 15.30 -2.35 -16.07
N SER A 327 15.08 -3.45 -15.32
CA SER A 327 15.08 -4.80 -15.86
C SER A 327 14.18 -5.72 -15.02
N ASN A 328 13.61 -6.75 -15.66
CA ASN A 328 12.84 -7.80 -14.99
C ASN A 328 13.72 -9.03 -14.65
N ASP A 329 14.70 -9.37 -15.49
CA ASP A 329 15.55 -10.53 -15.29
C ASP A 329 17.02 -10.19 -15.65
N PRO A 330 17.92 -10.05 -14.66
CA PRO A 330 17.57 -9.95 -13.22
C PRO A 330 16.78 -8.68 -12.92
N TYR A 331 15.92 -8.72 -11.91
CA TYR A 331 15.16 -7.55 -11.48
C TYR A 331 16.10 -6.44 -10.98
N GLN A 332 16.00 -5.27 -11.59
CA GLN A 332 16.79 -4.09 -11.28
C GLN A 332 15.93 -2.83 -11.29
N TRP A 333 16.21 -1.93 -10.38
CA TRP A 333 15.51 -0.66 -10.24
C TRP A 333 16.46 0.47 -9.86
N ILE A 334 16.04 1.69 -10.12
CA ILE A 334 16.69 2.93 -9.67
C ILE A 334 15.66 3.84 -9.04
N ILE A 335 16.12 4.85 -8.30
CA ILE A 335 15.25 5.87 -7.73
C ILE A 335 15.55 7.19 -8.42
N GLU A 336 14.47 7.85 -8.88
CA GLU A 336 14.52 9.15 -9.52
C GLU A 336 13.59 10.15 -8.83
N PRO A 337 13.90 11.47 -8.85
CA PRO A 337 12.99 12.49 -8.38
C PRO A 337 11.96 12.82 -9.48
N GLU A 338 10.69 12.82 -9.12
CA GLU A 338 9.61 13.28 -9.98
C GLU A 338 8.92 14.49 -9.40
N ASN A 339 8.41 15.38 -10.23
CA ASN A 339 7.64 16.54 -9.77
C ASN A 339 6.32 16.08 -9.14
N VAL A 340 6.09 16.45 -7.89
CA VAL A 340 4.88 16.10 -7.13
C VAL A 340 3.60 16.52 -7.86
N ALA A 341 3.58 17.67 -8.53
CA ALA A 341 2.41 18.14 -9.25
C ALA A 341 1.97 17.24 -10.41
N LEU A 342 2.88 16.43 -10.97
CA LEU A 342 2.57 15.48 -12.03
C LEU A 342 2.00 14.15 -11.49
N ILE A 343 2.18 13.89 -10.20
CA ILE A 343 1.70 12.66 -9.53
C ILE A 343 0.33 12.90 -8.89
N ALA A 344 0.11 14.13 -8.42
CA ALA A 344 -1.11 14.49 -7.70
C ALA A 344 -2.36 14.33 -8.60
N ASN A 345 -3.42 13.79 -8.02
CA ASN A 345 -4.74 13.63 -8.66
C ASN A 345 -4.78 12.76 -9.93
N GLN A 346 -3.79 11.90 -10.12
CA GLN A 346 -3.78 10.89 -11.16
C GLN A 346 -3.73 9.50 -10.52
N ALA A 347 -4.61 8.61 -10.95
CA ALA A 347 -4.63 7.21 -10.54
C ALA A 347 -4.05 6.31 -11.64
N LYS A 348 -3.19 5.38 -11.26
CA LYS A 348 -2.65 4.33 -12.12
C LYS A 348 -3.50 3.07 -11.97
N THR A 349 -4.22 2.71 -13.00
CA THR A 349 -5.00 1.48 -13.09
C THR A 349 -4.23 0.39 -13.85
N ILE A 350 -4.73 -0.83 -13.81
CA ILE A 350 -4.20 -1.94 -14.59
C ILE A 350 -4.41 -1.64 -16.09
N PRO A 351 -3.38 -1.79 -16.95
CA PRO A 351 -3.55 -1.72 -18.39
C PRO A 351 -4.58 -2.76 -18.87
N LEU A 352 -5.55 -2.35 -19.68
CA LEU A 352 -6.62 -3.25 -20.12
C LEU A 352 -6.09 -4.45 -20.91
N GLU A 353 -4.97 -4.30 -21.60
CA GLU A 353 -4.27 -5.38 -22.30
C GLU A 353 -3.66 -6.44 -21.36
N TRP A 354 -3.60 -6.16 -20.05
CA TRP A 354 -3.15 -7.14 -19.04
C TRP A 354 -4.32 -7.88 -18.38
N ILE A 355 -5.54 -7.60 -18.82
CA ILE A 355 -6.77 -8.31 -18.45
C ILE A 355 -7.17 -9.19 -19.65
N THR A 356 -7.60 -10.44 -19.37
CA THR A 356 -8.05 -11.32 -20.44
C THR A 356 -9.31 -10.80 -21.14
N PRO A 357 -9.55 -11.15 -22.41
CA PRO A 357 -10.75 -10.71 -23.14
C PRO A 357 -12.07 -11.13 -22.47
N GLU A 358 -12.06 -12.24 -21.72
CA GLU A 358 -13.17 -12.75 -20.93
C GLU A 358 -13.45 -11.92 -19.67
N LYS A 359 -12.56 -10.97 -19.31
CA LYS A 359 -12.67 -10.08 -18.15
C LYS A 359 -12.71 -10.78 -16.77
N ASN A 360 -12.23 -12.00 -16.72
CA ASN A 360 -12.27 -12.85 -15.52
C ASN A 360 -10.92 -13.43 -15.12
N ASP A 361 -9.83 -12.91 -15.70
CA ASP A 361 -8.46 -13.30 -15.39
C ASP A 361 -7.46 -12.23 -15.87
N VAL A 362 -6.18 -12.44 -15.57
CA VAL A 362 -5.05 -11.59 -15.97
C VAL A 362 -4.10 -12.33 -16.91
N THR A 363 -3.34 -11.56 -17.70
CA THR A 363 -2.40 -12.11 -18.67
C THR A 363 -1.03 -12.44 -18.03
N PRO A 364 -0.16 -13.20 -18.71
CA PRO A 364 1.20 -13.50 -18.23
C PRO A 364 2.06 -12.26 -17.97
N GLU A 365 1.80 -11.15 -18.65
CA GLU A 365 2.50 -9.86 -18.45
C GLU A 365 2.28 -9.33 -17.04
N MET A 366 1.06 -9.45 -16.51
CA MET A 366 0.73 -9.11 -15.13
C MET A 366 1.56 -9.95 -14.16
N GLU A 367 1.63 -11.26 -14.34
CA GLU A 367 2.43 -12.14 -13.50
C GLU A 367 3.92 -11.75 -13.55
N ALA A 368 4.45 -11.51 -14.74
CA ALA A 368 5.84 -11.10 -14.93
C ALA A 368 6.16 -9.75 -14.25
N TYR A 369 5.22 -8.80 -14.25
CA TYR A 369 5.34 -7.54 -13.54
C TYR A 369 5.38 -7.74 -12.03
N LEU A 370 4.49 -8.58 -11.49
CA LEU A 370 4.28 -8.78 -10.05
C LEU A 370 5.35 -9.65 -9.40
N ARG A 371 5.84 -10.68 -10.10
CA ARG A 371 6.72 -11.72 -9.53
C ARG A 371 7.94 -11.19 -8.79
N PRO A 372 8.71 -10.21 -9.32
CA PRO A 372 9.89 -9.69 -8.62
C PRO A 372 9.55 -8.97 -7.32
N LEU A 373 8.36 -8.37 -7.22
CA LEU A 373 7.97 -7.51 -6.10
C LEU A 373 7.69 -8.29 -4.81
N ILE A 374 7.42 -9.59 -4.90
CA ILE A 374 7.13 -10.44 -3.74
C ILE A 374 8.35 -11.23 -3.24
N ILE A 375 9.52 -11.04 -3.85
CA ILE A 375 10.69 -11.88 -3.60
C ILE A 375 11.40 -11.51 -2.30
N GLY A 376 11.92 -12.55 -1.66
CA GLY A 376 12.76 -12.50 -0.47
C GLY A 376 11.97 -12.43 0.84
N GLU A 377 12.63 -12.97 1.89
CA GLU A 377 12.03 -13.11 3.21
C GLU A 377 12.62 -12.07 4.17
N VAL A 378 11.79 -11.55 5.06
CA VAL A 378 12.25 -10.73 6.19
C VAL A 378 12.51 -11.61 7.41
N SER A 379 13.59 -11.32 8.14
CA SER A 379 13.92 -12.05 9.37
C SER A 379 13.45 -11.24 10.57
N LEU A 380 12.24 -11.55 11.04
CA LEU A 380 11.72 -10.97 12.28
C LEU A 380 12.38 -11.59 13.50
N GLN A 381 12.55 -10.79 14.55
CA GLN A 381 12.89 -11.30 15.87
C GLN A 381 11.60 -11.72 16.60
N TYR A 382 11.69 -12.81 17.35
CA TYR A 382 10.57 -13.34 18.14
C TYR A 382 10.91 -13.36 19.62
N LYS A 383 9.91 -13.06 20.44
CA LYS A 383 9.96 -13.22 21.87
C LYS A 383 8.66 -13.91 22.34
N ASP A 384 8.80 -14.94 23.12
CA ASP A 384 7.66 -15.71 23.65
C ASP A 384 6.69 -16.19 22.55
N GLY A 385 7.21 -16.50 21.36
CA GLY A 385 6.43 -16.98 20.22
C GLY A 385 5.80 -15.88 19.35
N LEU A 386 5.94 -14.60 19.70
CA LEU A 386 5.38 -13.46 18.96
C LEU A 386 6.46 -12.60 18.32
N PRO A 387 6.19 -12.01 17.13
CA PRO A 387 7.12 -11.08 16.53
C PRO A 387 7.38 -9.85 17.41
N MET A 388 8.63 -9.41 17.47
CA MET A 388 9.00 -8.20 18.20
C MET A 388 8.90 -6.98 17.27
N TYR A 389 8.03 -6.04 17.65
CA TYR A 389 7.89 -4.75 16.97
C TYR A 389 8.25 -3.60 17.92
N LEU A 390 8.56 -2.44 17.37
CA LEU A 390 8.75 -1.25 18.21
C LEU A 390 7.42 -0.87 18.87
N PRO A 391 7.44 -0.57 20.17
CA PRO A 391 6.25 -0.10 20.87
C PRO A 391 5.84 1.29 20.37
N VAL A 392 4.53 1.52 20.29
CA VAL A 392 3.92 2.77 19.83
C VAL A 392 3.21 3.53 20.96
N ASN A 393 3.67 3.36 22.20
CA ASN A 393 3.05 3.97 23.39
C ASN A 393 3.01 5.50 23.34
N HIS A 394 3.89 6.13 22.59
CA HIS A 394 3.91 7.56 22.35
C HIS A 394 2.74 8.06 21.48
N LEU A 395 1.95 7.17 20.90
CA LEU A 395 0.72 7.48 20.17
C LEU A 395 -0.53 7.41 21.05
N LEU A 396 -0.41 6.82 22.24
CA LEU A 396 -1.51 6.67 23.23
C LEU A 396 -1.51 7.83 24.23
#